data_fa435b25dd04f7e2eef04974f763cab8
#
_entry.id   fa435b25dd04f7e2eef04974f763cab8
#
_cell.length_a   1.000
_cell.length_b   1.000
_cell.length_c   1.000
_cell.angle_alpha   90.00
_cell.angle_beta   90.00
_cell.angle_gamma   90.00
#
_symmetry.space_group_name_H-M   'P 1'
#
loop_
_entity.id
_entity.type
_entity.pdbx_description
1 polymer ?
#
loop_
_entity_poly.entity_id
_entity_poly.type
_entity_poly.pdbx_seq_one_letter_code
_entity_poly.pdbx_strand_id
1 'polypeptide(L)'
;MHHDAIIIGGSFAGLSAATYLARGRRSVRVIDAGKPRNRFAEHSHGFFAQDGSNPLSMLETAKAQVEAYPTVTFTQGKAVSGSGEIDNFAIELDSSEIVEGRRLILAFGISDELPDIPGLAERWGNSVIHCPYCHGYEFSDRQLGVLNMSPMSVHQAMLISEWGSTTFFIDKGLEPDAEAFAELERRGVKIERSPVRALHGEGIDISEIELEDGRLVPLNALYIGPRNWLNSQIADTFGCAMDELPLGRTIQTDGLKTTTVPGIFAAGDITRGAHSVAWSVADGVTAGTAAHRSLVF
;
A
#
# COMPACT_ATOMS: atom_id res chain seq x y z
N MET A 1 16.70 -7.23 25.75
CA MET A 1 17.17 -5.80 25.71
C MET A 1 15.95 -4.95 25.47
N HIS A 2 15.72 -3.96 26.31
CA HIS A 2 14.54 -3.09 26.23
C HIS A 2 14.84 -1.87 25.33
N HIS A 3 14.13 -1.74 24.21
CA HIS A 3 14.35 -0.69 23.21
C HIS A 3 13.53 0.58 23.53
N ASP A 4 14.02 1.75 23.10
CA ASP A 4 13.20 2.98 23.15
C ASP A 4 11.99 2.87 22.22
N ALA A 5 12.15 2.24 21.05
CA ALA A 5 11.06 2.01 20.12
C ALA A 5 11.18 0.69 19.38
N ILE A 6 10.03 0.04 19.16
CA ILE A 6 9.87 -1.11 18.25
C ILE A 6 9.11 -0.62 17.03
N ILE A 7 9.58 -0.96 15.83
CA ILE A 7 8.93 -0.66 14.55
C ILE A 7 8.55 -1.97 13.88
N ILE A 8 7.27 -2.16 13.58
CA ILE A 8 6.78 -3.35 12.86
C ILE A 8 6.56 -2.97 11.39
N GLY A 9 7.45 -3.45 10.53
CA GLY A 9 7.53 -3.16 9.10
C GLY A 9 8.76 -2.34 8.75
N GLY A 10 9.64 -2.89 7.91
CA GLY A 10 10.90 -2.30 7.44
C GLY A 10 10.84 -1.79 6.01
N SER A 11 9.67 -1.30 5.55
CA SER A 11 9.50 -0.62 4.27
C SER A 11 9.59 0.90 4.43
N PHE A 12 9.13 1.68 3.45
CA PHE A 12 9.30 3.13 3.37
C PHE A 12 8.91 3.89 4.65
N ALA A 13 7.74 3.59 5.22
CA ALA A 13 7.27 4.25 6.44
C ALA A 13 8.13 3.87 7.67
N GLY A 14 8.40 2.57 7.85
CA GLY A 14 9.17 2.09 8.99
C GLY A 14 10.63 2.53 8.96
N LEU A 15 11.30 2.47 7.80
CA LEU A 15 12.69 2.95 7.63
C LEU A 15 12.78 4.47 7.85
N SER A 16 11.78 5.22 7.38
CA SER A 16 11.72 6.66 7.61
C SER A 16 11.59 6.97 9.10
N ALA A 17 10.69 6.28 9.82
CA ALA A 17 10.54 6.43 11.27
C ALA A 17 11.83 6.05 12.02
N ALA A 18 12.45 4.91 11.64
CA ALA A 18 13.71 4.45 12.22
C ALA A 18 14.84 5.48 12.06
N THR A 19 14.93 6.11 10.89
CA THR A 19 15.91 7.17 10.62
C THR A 19 15.79 8.32 11.63
N TYR A 20 14.58 8.82 11.87
CA TYR A 20 14.36 9.97 12.78
C TYR A 20 14.61 9.60 14.24
N LEU A 21 14.22 8.41 14.66
CA LEU A 21 14.52 7.89 16.01
C LEU A 21 16.03 7.70 16.21
N ALA A 22 16.73 7.11 15.22
CA ALA A 22 18.18 6.91 15.26
C ALA A 22 18.94 8.25 15.33
N ARG A 23 18.54 9.24 14.53
CA ARG A 23 19.09 10.61 14.59
C ARG A 23 18.79 11.30 15.92
N GLY A 24 17.68 10.92 16.59
CA GLY A 24 17.38 11.28 17.97
C GLY A 24 18.14 10.45 19.02
N ARG A 25 19.10 9.60 18.60
CA ARG A 25 19.94 8.73 19.44
C ARG A 25 19.14 7.73 20.28
N ARG A 26 17.97 7.28 19.77
CA ARG A 26 17.14 6.26 20.41
C ARG A 26 17.53 4.87 19.97
N SER A 27 17.41 3.91 20.91
CA SER A 27 17.56 2.50 20.56
C SER A 27 16.29 1.99 19.86
N VAL A 28 16.46 1.43 18.66
CA VAL A 28 15.34 1.04 17.79
C VAL A 28 15.50 -0.42 17.37
N ARG A 29 14.42 -1.18 17.48
CA ARG A 29 14.31 -2.52 16.88
C ARG A 29 13.31 -2.45 15.72
N VAL A 30 13.77 -2.75 14.51
CA VAL A 30 12.91 -2.89 13.32
C VAL A 30 12.66 -4.36 13.06
N ILE A 31 11.38 -4.76 13.04
CA ILE A 31 10.92 -6.12 12.73
C ILE A 31 10.35 -6.08 11.31
N ASP A 32 10.92 -6.85 10.38
CA ASP A 32 10.51 -6.81 8.98
C ASP A 32 10.31 -8.21 8.38
N ALA A 33 9.14 -8.43 7.78
CA ALA A 33 8.82 -9.67 7.07
C ALA A 33 9.39 -9.73 5.64
N GLY A 34 9.99 -8.66 5.13
CA GLY A 34 10.63 -8.60 3.82
C GLY A 34 9.67 -8.64 2.63
N LYS A 35 8.41 -8.22 2.79
CA LYS A 35 7.38 -8.28 1.74
C LYS A 35 6.73 -6.91 1.50
N PRO A 36 7.45 -5.93 0.92
CA PRO A 36 6.85 -4.64 0.62
C PRO A 36 5.74 -4.78 -0.43
N ARG A 37 4.69 -3.93 -0.34
CA ARG A 37 3.52 -3.97 -1.23
C ARG A 37 3.91 -3.81 -2.70
N ASN A 38 4.82 -2.89 -2.99
CA ASN A 38 5.27 -2.55 -4.35
C ASN A 38 6.39 -3.46 -4.90
N ARG A 39 6.62 -4.63 -4.30
CA ARG A 39 7.64 -5.60 -4.76
C ARG A 39 7.41 -6.14 -6.18
N PHE A 40 6.21 -5.98 -6.71
CA PHE A 40 5.83 -6.44 -8.04
C PHE A 40 6.16 -5.43 -9.14
N ALA A 41 6.34 -4.15 -8.79
CA ALA A 41 6.62 -3.09 -9.74
C ALA A 41 8.11 -3.00 -10.05
N GLU A 42 8.45 -2.83 -11.32
CA GLU A 42 9.84 -2.59 -11.74
C GLU A 42 10.28 -1.15 -11.47
N HIS A 43 9.35 -0.21 -11.54
CA HIS A 43 9.58 1.22 -11.36
C HIS A 43 8.63 1.84 -10.33
N SER A 44 9.09 2.87 -9.64
CA SER A 44 8.30 3.70 -8.73
C SER A 44 8.30 5.13 -9.23
N HIS A 45 7.12 5.71 -9.43
CA HIS A 45 6.99 7.07 -9.93
C HIS A 45 6.38 8.03 -8.91
N GLY A 46 6.55 9.33 -9.13
CA GLY A 46 5.99 10.38 -8.29
C GLY A 46 6.68 10.59 -6.94
N PHE A 47 7.85 9.98 -6.71
CA PHE A 47 8.64 10.28 -5.52
C PHE A 47 9.80 11.20 -5.87
N PHE A 48 9.83 12.36 -5.23
CA PHE A 48 10.82 13.43 -5.50
C PHE A 48 12.25 12.90 -5.49
N ALA A 49 13.02 13.22 -6.52
CA ALA A 49 14.41 12.81 -6.77
C ALA A 49 14.62 11.28 -6.94
N GLN A 50 13.55 10.48 -7.00
CA GLN A 50 13.61 9.03 -7.20
C GLN A 50 12.59 8.55 -8.26
N ASP A 51 12.11 9.46 -9.11
CA ASP A 51 11.17 9.13 -10.18
C ASP A 51 11.78 8.11 -11.14
N GLY A 52 11.04 7.02 -11.44
CA GLY A 52 11.49 5.91 -12.26
C GLY A 52 12.47 4.94 -11.59
N SER A 53 12.80 5.13 -10.29
CA SER A 53 13.70 4.23 -9.57
C SER A 53 13.03 2.89 -9.24
N ASN A 54 13.83 1.82 -9.23
CA ASN A 54 13.34 0.52 -8.76
C ASN A 54 13.05 0.57 -7.25
N PRO A 55 11.83 0.19 -6.81
CA PRO A 55 11.42 0.34 -5.41
C PRO A 55 12.21 -0.56 -4.43
N LEU A 56 12.67 -1.73 -4.87
CA LEU A 56 13.48 -2.61 -4.02
C LEU A 56 14.89 -2.03 -3.82
N SER A 57 15.51 -1.48 -4.86
CA SER A 57 16.81 -0.80 -4.76
C SER A 57 16.74 0.45 -3.87
N MET A 58 15.62 1.19 -3.91
CA MET A 58 15.37 2.30 -2.98
C MET A 58 15.33 1.81 -1.53
N LEU A 59 14.63 0.70 -1.25
CA LEU A 59 14.54 0.11 0.09
C LEU A 59 15.88 -0.44 0.57
N GLU A 60 16.66 -1.09 -0.29
CA GLU A 60 18.02 -1.57 0.04
C GLU A 60 18.92 -0.39 0.44
N THR A 61 18.90 0.68 -0.34
CA THR A 61 19.67 1.90 -0.03
C THR A 61 19.23 2.51 1.30
N ALA A 62 17.92 2.68 1.50
CA ALA A 62 17.37 3.23 2.74
C ALA A 62 17.71 2.37 3.96
N LYS A 63 17.59 1.04 3.82
CA LYS A 63 17.93 0.09 4.89
C LYS A 63 19.42 0.18 5.27
N ALA A 64 20.32 0.18 4.28
CA ALA A 64 21.76 0.31 4.52
C ALA A 64 22.11 1.62 5.26
N GLN A 65 21.44 2.73 4.90
CA GLN A 65 21.62 4.00 5.60
C GLN A 65 21.14 3.96 7.06
N VAL A 66 20.03 3.26 7.32
CA VAL A 66 19.50 3.10 8.69
C VAL A 66 20.38 2.14 9.51
N GLU A 67 20.88 1.07 8.92
CA GLU A 67 21.80 0.11 9.57
C GLU A 67 23.14 0.75 9.97
N ALA A 68 23.55 1.83 9.32
CA ALA A 68 24.75 2.58 9.69
C ALA A 68 24.64 3.28 11.07
N TYR A 69 23.43 3.43 11.63
CA TYR A 69 23.25 3.97 12.98
C TYR A 69 23.42 2.85 14.03
N PRO A 70 24.40 2.95 14.97
CA PRO A 70 24.69 1.88 15.92
C PRO A 70 23.57 1.61 16.93
N THR A 71 22.57 2.47 17.00
CA THR A 71 21.41 2.34 17.89
C THR A 71 20.25 1.58 17.25
N VAL A 72 20.34 1.21 15.96
CA VAL A 72 19.29 0.49 15.25
C VAL A 72 19.69 -0.97 15.04
N THR A 73 18.75 -1.86 15.28
CA THR A 73 18.89 -3.28 15.01
C THR A 73 17.70 -3.79 14.22
N PHE A 74 17.94 -4.74 13.32
CA PHE A 74 16.92 -5.36 12.48
C PHE A 74 16.71 -6.81 12.89
N THR A 75 15.45 -7.25 12.82
CA THR A 75 15.08 -8.68 12.89
C THR A 75 14.22 -9.00 11.67
N GLN A 76 14.65 -9.97 10.90
CA GLN A 76 13.81 -10.57 9.88
C GLN A 76 12.83 -11.52 10.56
N GLY A 77 11.53 -11.31 10.37
CA GLY A 77 10.47 -12.11 10.98
C GLY A 77 9.13 -11.38 10.94
N LYS A 78 8.10 -12.09 11.35
CA LYS A 78 6.74 -11.57 11.43
C LYS A 78 6.35 -11.37 12.89
N ALA A 79 5.89 -10.19 13.25
CA ALA A 79 5.26 -9.94 14.53
C ALA A 79 3.87 -10.62 14.54
N VAL A 80 3.66 -11.56 15.47
CA VAL A 80 2.46 -12.40 15.52
C VAL A 80 1.52 -12.04 16.65
N SER A 81 2.06 -11.54 17.78
CA SER A 81 1.26 -11.07 18.90
C SER A 81 1.91 -9.87 19.58
N GLY A 82 1.15 -9.17 20.41
CA GLY A 82 1.64 -8.06 21.19
C GLY A 82 0.87 -7.91 22.50
N SER A 83 1.53 -7.40 23.53
CA SER A 83 0.95 -7.15 24.86
C SER A 83 1.66 -5.97 25.53
N GLY A 84 1.10 -5.54 26.65
CA GLY A 84 1.67 -4.47 27.46
C GLY A 84 1.06 -3.10 27.16
N GLU A 85 1.69 -2.08 27.66
CA GLU A 85 1.25 -0.70 27.59
C GLU A 85 2.44 0.25 27.41
N ILE A 86 2.18 1.55 27.35
CA ILE A 86 3.23 2.57 27.21
C ILE A 86 4.38 2.33 28.20
N ASP A 87 5.62 2.41 27.69
CA ASP A 87 6.89 2.10 28.34
C ASP A 87 7.17 0.60 28.56
N ASN A 88 6.23 -0.32 28.33
CA ASN A 88 6.38 -1.77 28.54
C ASN A 88 5.64 -2.62 27.48
N PHE A 89 5.85 -2.31 26.19
CA PHE A 89 5.34 -3.16 25.09
C PHE A 89 6.21 -4.40 24.91
N ALA A 90 5.57 -5.55 24.66
CA ALA A 90 6.21 -6.80 24.29
C ALA A 90 5.59 -7.31 22.99
N ILE A 91 6.43 -7.60 22.00
CA ILE A 91 6.03 -8.11 20.68
C ILE A 91 6.66 -9.49 20.50
N GLU A 92 5.82 -10.48 20.27
CA GLU A 92 6.24 -11.86 19.96
C GLU A 92 6.37 -12.02 18.45
N LEU A 93 7.45 -12.64 18.03
CA LEU A 93 7.73 -12.97 16.65
C LEU A 93 7.33 -14.41 16.31
N ASP A 94 7.21 -14.71 15.04
CA ASP A 94 6.97 -16.07 14.51
C ASP A 94 8.09 -17.08 14.89
N SER A 95 9.27 -16.59 15.28
CA SER A 95 10.36 -17.36 15.88
C SER A 95 10.21 -17.64 17.39
N SER A 96 9.15 -17.13 18.03
CA SER A 96 8.96 -17.08 19.49
C SER A 96 9.95 -16.16 20.24
N GLU A 97 10.73 -15.35 19.54
CA GLU A 97 11.50 -14.26 20.16
C GLU A 97 10.53 -13.19 20.67
N ILE A 98 10.78 -12.67 21.88
CA ILE A 98 10.05 -11.53 22.44
C ILE A 98 10.93 -10.29 22.38
N VAL A 99 10.43 -9.24 21.75
CA VAL A 99 11.06 -7.92 21.67
C VAL A 99 10.32 -6.95 22.56
N GLU A 100 11.05 -6.30 23.48
CA GLU A 100 10.47 -5.36 24.44
C GLU A 100 10.87 -3.92 24.13
N GLY A 101 9.95 -2.97 24.35
CA GLY A 101 10.23 -1.56 24.12
C GLY A 101 9.21 -0.61 24.71
N ARG A 102 9.57 0.68 24.71
CA ARG A 102 8.80 1.75 25.34
C ARG A 102 7.73 2.34 24.44
N ARG A 103 7.97 2.37 23.13
CA ARG A 103 7.04 2.88 22.10
C ARG A 103 6.91 1.87 20.98
N LEU A 104 5.75 1.87 20.34
CA LEU A 104 5.47 0.99 19.22
C LEU A 104 5.08 1.81 17.99
N ILE A 105 5.71 1.57 16.83
CA ILE A 105 5.32 2.14 15.55
C ILE A 105 4.86 1.02 14.63
N LEU A 106 3.59 1.06 14.25
CA LEU A 106 2.98 0.14 13.30
C LEU A 106 3.20 0.68 11.88
N ALA A 107 3.90 -0.09 11.05
CA ALA A 107 4.24 0.25 9.67
C ALA A 107 4.21 -0.99 8.75
N PHE A 108 3.42 -2.01 9.11
CA PHE A 108 3.41 -3.34 8.51
C PHE A 108 2.72 -3.41 7.15
N GLY A 109 2.14 -2.32 6.67
CA GLY A 109 1.52 -2.21 5.35
C GLY A 109 0.26 -3.05 5.16
N ILE A 110 -0.19 -3.09 3.90
CA ILE A 110 -1.41 -3.78 3.46
C ILE A 110 -1.11 -4.77 2.34
N SER A 111 -2.05 -5.68 2.07
CA SER A 111 -2.07 -6.55 0.90
C SER A 111 -3.37 -6.37 0.13
N ASP A 112 -3.31 -6.54 -1.18
CA ASP A 112 -4.43 -6.36 -2.10
C ASP A 112 -5.09 -7.71 -2.43
N GLU A 113 -6.42 -7.73 -2.49
CA GLU A 113 -7.24 -8.86 -2.89
C GLU A 113 -7.47 -8.81 -4.41
N LEU A 114 -6.67 -9.58 -5.13
CA LEU A 114 -6.79 -9.63 -6.59
C LEU A 114 -7.95 -10.55 -6.99
N PRO A 115 -8.75 -10.16 -8.02
CA PRO A 115 -9.77 -11.05 -8.55
C PRO A 115 -9.13 -12.25 -9.23
N ASP A 116 -9.80 -13.40 -9.12
CA ASP A 116 -9.39 -14.65 -9.76
C ASP A 116 -9.76 -14.64 -11.26
N ILE A 117 -8.98 -13.87 -12.02
CA ILE A 117 -9.07 -13.79 -13.49
C ILE A 117 -7.75 -14.30 -14.05
N PRO A 118 -7.77 -15.33 -14.92
CA PRO A 118 -6.57 -15.86 -15.55
C PRO A 118 -5.74 -14.77 -16.22
N GLY A 119 -4.44 -14.73 -15.95
CA GLY A 119 -3.51 -13.75 -16.49
C GLY A 119 -3.44 -12.42 -15.75
N LEU A 120 -4.25 -12.21 -14.69
CA LEU A 120 -4.26 -10.95 -13.97
C LEU A 120 -3.12 -10.86 -12.95
N ALA A 121 -2.95 -11.88 -12.11
CA ALA A 121 -2.00 -11.85 -11.00
C ALA A 121 -0.53 -11.72 -11.46
N GLU A 122 -0.19 -12.33 -12.59
CA GLU A 122 1.15 -12.29 -13.19
C GLU A 122 1.53 -10.88 -13.69
N ARG A 123 0.53 -10.03 -13.92
CA ARG A 123 0.69 -8.67 -14.45
C ARG A 123 0.49 -7.58 -13.40
N TRP A 124 0.18 -8.01 -12.16
CA TRP A 124 -0.04 -7.07 -11.06
C TRP A 124 1.20 -6.25 -10.74
N GLY A 125 1.02 -4.92 -10.65
CA GLY A 125 2.09 -3.97 -10.40
C GLY A 125 2.83 -3.51 -11.66
N ASN A 126 2.48 -4.04 -12.86
CA ASN A 126 3.07 -3.69 -14.13
C ASN A 126 2.02 -3.17 -15.13
N SER A 127 1.29 -4.05 -15.82
CA SER A 127 0.20 -3.64 -16.73
C SER A 127 -1.20 -3.84 -16.12
N VAL A 128 -1.31 -4.52 -14.99
CA VAL A 128 -2.48 -4.48 -14.11
C VAL A 128 -2.11 -3.64 -12.88
N ILE A 129 -2.75 -2.49 -12.71
CA ILE A 129 -2.33 -1.43 -11.79
C ILE A 129 -3.52 -0.78 -11.09
N HIS A 130 -3.28 -0.04 -10.00
CA HIS A 130 -4.38 0.62 -9.28
C HIS A 130 -4.30 2.15 -9.31
N CYS A 131 -3.09 2.72 -9.45
CA CYS A 131 -2.86 4.15 -9.27
C CYS A 131 -2.46 4.82 -10.60
N PRO A 132 -3.26 5.72 -11.15
CA PRO A 132 -2.92 6.42 -12.38
C PRO A 132 -1.74 7.38 -12.22
N TYR A 133 -1.59 8.00 -11.05
CA TYR A 133 -0.46 8.90 -10.78
C TYR A 133 0.87 8.16 -10.64
N CYS A 134 0.82 6.85 -10.39
CA CYS A 134 2.01 6.03 -10.26
C CYS A 134 2.48 5.43 -11.60
N HIS A 135 1.53 5.13 -12.50
CA HIS A 135 1.83 4.39 -13.75
C HIS A 135 0.99 4.85 -14.96
N GLY A 136 0.21 5.93 -14.84
CA GLY A 136 -0.65 6.37 -15.95
C GLY A 136 0.14 7.00 -17.09
N TYR A 137 1.22 7.70 -16.77
CA TYR A 137 2.04 8.40 -17.76
C TYR A 137 2.66 7.43 -18.78
N GLU A 138 3.10 6.25 -18.34
CA GLU A 138 3.73 5.21 -19.15
C GLU A 138 2.76 4.55 -20.14
N PHE A 139 1.45 4.67 -19.84
CA PHE A 139 0.37 4.18 -20.68
C PHE A 139 -0.42 5.29 -21.38
N SER A 140 0.11 6.52 -21.42
CA SER A 140 -0.55 7.65 -22.06
C SER A 140 -0.84 7.38 -23.54
N ASP A 141 -2.01 7.85 -24.00
CA ASP A 141 -2.51 7.71 -25.37
C ASP A 141 -2.73 6.27 -25.86
N ARG A 142 -2.77 5.30 -24.93
CA ARG A 142 -2.99 3.87 -25.24
C ARG A 142 -4.44 3.44 -24.93
N GLN A 143 -4.71 2.15 -25.17
CA GLN A 143 -6.00 1.52 -24.80
C GLN A 143 -5.96 1.11 -23.34
N LEU A 144 -6.79 1.76 -22.53
CA LEU A 144 -6.85 1.57 -21.09
C LEU A 144 -8.17 0.90 -20.70
N GLY A 145 -8.12 0.11 -19.65
CA GLY A 145 -9.32 -0.52 -19.08
C GLY A 145 -9.47 -0.21 -17.61
N VAL A 146 -10.69 -0.20 -17.13
CA VAL A 146 -11.01 -0.16 -15.70
C VAL A 146 -12.00 -1.28 -15.40
N LEU A 147 -11.63 -2.15 -14.47
CA LEU A 147 -12.50 -3.24 -14.01
C LEU A 147 -13.40 -2.75 -12.87
N ASN A 148 -14.69 -2.98 -12.99
CA ASN A 148 -15.66 -2.58 -11.98
C ASN A 148 -15.65 -3.53 -10.77
N MET A 149 -14.93 -3.15 -9.74
CA MET A 149 -14.80 -3.94 -8.50
C MET A 149 -15.52 -3.29 -7.30
N SER A 150 -15.87 -2.02 -7.40
CA SER A 150 -16.49 -1.25 -6.31
C SER A 150 -17.17 0.01 -6.86
N PRO A 151 -18.02 0.70 -6.10
CA PRO A 151 -18.56 2.00 -6.50
C PRO A 151 -17.50 3.06 -6.85
N MET A 152 -16.28 2.92 -6.33
CA MET A 152 -15.14 3.79 -6.66
C MET A 152 -14.60 3.57 -8.08
N SER A 153 -14.90 2.43 -8.72
CA SER A 153 -14.41 2.10 -10.07
C SER A 153 -14.93 3.03 -11.13
N VAL A 154 -16.15 3.57 -10.98
CA VAL A 154 -16.72 4.61 -11.86
C VAL A 154 -15.86 5.87 -11.80
N HIS A 155 -15.58 6.37 -10.58
CA HIS A 155 -14.70 7.52 -10.39
C HIS A 155 -13.29 7.27 -10.95
N GLN A 156 -12.74 6.05 -10.74
CA GLN A 156 -11.46 5.65 -11.31
C GLN A 156 -11.50 5.71 -12.85
N ALA A 157 -12.56 5.21 -13.50
CA ALA A 157 -12.69 5.25 -14.97
C ALA A 157 -12.76 6.68 -15.51
N MET A 158 -13.48 7.56 -14.83
CA MET A 158 -13.51 8.99 -15.16
C MET A 158 -12.12 9.62 -15.08
N LEU A 159 -11.35 9.29 -14.06
CA LEU A 159 -9.98 9.80 -13.89
C LEU A 159 -9.04 9.23 -14.93
N ILE A 160 -9.08 7.92 -15.18
CA ILE A 160 -8.20 7.21 -16.13
C ILE A 160 -8.41 7.72 -17.57
N SER A 161 -9.60 8.18 -17.94
CA SER A 161 -9.86 8.75 -19.26
C SER A 161 -9.01 9.98 -19.62
N GLU A 162 -8.37 10.61 -18.64
CA GLU A 162 -7.44 11.71 -18.86
C GLU A 162 -6.10 11.25 -19.47
N TRP A 163 -5.76 9.94 -19.36
CA TRP A 163 -4.51 9.39 -19.88
C TRP A 163 -4.66 8.70 -21.23
N GLY A 164 -5.86 8.21 -21.59
CA GLY A 164 -6.03 7.50 -22.85
C GLY A 164 -7.43 6.98 -23.11
N SER A 165 -7.60 6.31 -24.26
CA SER A 165 -8.87 5.72 -24.64
C SER A 165 -9.28 4.62 -23.67
N THR A 166 -10.30 4.87 -22.87
CA THR A 166 -10.67 4.03 -21.73
C THR A 166 -11.93 3.21 -21.99
N THR A 167 -11.89 1.94 -21.60
CA THR A 167 -13.05 1.03 -21.54
C THR A 167 -13.34 0.67 -20.10
N PHE A 168 -14.56 0.88 -19.66
CA PHE A 168 -15.08 0.46 -18.36
C PHE A 168 -15.72 -0.92 -18.49
N PHE A 169 -15.13 -1.94 -17.88
CA PHE A 169 -15.64 -3.30 -17.86
C PHE A 169 -16.55 -3.48 -16.65
N ILE A 170 -17.86 -3.63 -16.86
CA ILE A 170 -18.82 -3.84 -15.78
C ILE A 170 -18.56 -5.17 -15.07
N ASP A 171 -18.15 -6.19 -15.85
CA ASP A 171 -17.83 -7.55 -15.38
C ASP A 171 -18.94 -8.10 -14.48
N LYS A 172 -18.58 -8.57 -13.29
CA LYS A 172 -19.49 -9.08 -12.23
C LYS A 172 -19.81 -8.02 -11.18
N GLY A 173 -19.35 -6.78 -11.40
CA GLY A 173 -19.59 -5.67 -10.48
C GLY A 173 -21.03 -5.17 -10.52
N LEU A 174 -21.37 -4.29 -9.58
CA LEU A 174 -22.67 -3.63 -9.57
C LEU A 174 -22.77 -2.70 -10.79
N GLU A 175 -23.89 -2.78 -11.49
CA GLU A 175 -24.16 -1.89 -12.61
C GLU A 175 -24.28 -0.45 -12.11
N PRO A 176 -23.53 0.51 -12.69
CA PRO A 176 -23.63 1.91 -12.33
C PRO A 176 -25.05 2.44 -12.59
N ASP A 177 -25.44 3.48 -11.88
CA ASP A 177 -26.71 4.15 -12.14
C ASP A 177 -26.67 4.97 -13.45
N ALA A 178 -27.84 5.50 -13.87
CA ALA A 178 -27.96 6.21 -15.13
C ALA A 178 -27.11 7.50 -15.17
N GLU A 179 -26.91 8.16 -14.04
CA GLU A 179 -26.09 9.39 -13.94
C GLU A 179 -24.61 9.07 -14.14
N ALA A 180 -24.11 8.00 -13.49
CA ALA A 180 -22.76 7.51 -13.65
C ALA A 180 -22.49 7.08 -15.11
N PHE A 181 -23.42 6.38 -15.75
CA PHE A 181 -23.29 6.03 -17.17
C PHE A 181 -23.20 7.26 -18.07
N ALA A 182 -24.11 8.22 -17.89
CA ALA A 182 -24.10 9.45 -18.68
C ALA A 182 -22.79 10.23 -18.53
N GLU A 183 -22.21 10.24 -17.33
CA GLU A 183 -20.93 10.91 -17.09
C GLU A 183 -19.75 10.16 -17.72
N LEU A 184 -19.72 8.81 -17.67
CA LEU A 184 -18.72 8.01 -18.37
C LEU A 184 -18.77 8.24 -19.88
N GLU A 185 -19.97 8.19 -20.48
CA GLU A 185 -20.17 8.44 -21.92
C GLU A 185 -19.76 9.86 -22.32
N ARG A 186 -20.10 10.87 -21.52
CA ARG A 186 -19.70 12.27 -21.74
C ARG A 186 -18.19 12.44 -21.82
N ARG A 187 -17.43 11.61 -21.09
CA ARG A 187 -15.95 11.57 -21.10
C ARG A 187 -15.38 10.67 -22.19
N GLY A 188 -16.22 10.07 -23.02
CA GLY A 188 -15.78 9.16 -24.08
C GLY A 188 -15.32 7.79 -23.58
N VAL A 189 -15.67 7.43 -22.35
CA VAL A 189 -15.39 6.10 -21.80
C VAL A 189 -16.32 5.08 -22.45
N LYS A 190 -15.78 4.05 -23.04
CA LYS A 190 -16.55 2.93 -23.61
C LYS A 190 -17.04 2.03 -22.49
N ILE A 191 -18.27 1.50 -22.63
CA ILE A 191 -18.85 0.58 -21.65
C ILE A 191 -18.86 -0.83 -22.23
N GLU A 192 -18.21 -1.76 -21.57
CA GLU A 192 -18.26 -3.19 -21.89
C GLU A 192 -19.07 -3.95 -20.84
N ARG A 193 -20.10 -4.67 -21.29
CA ARG A 193 -21.04 -5.38 -20.41
C ARG A 193 -20.77 -6.87 -20.30
N SER A 194 -20.09 -7.45 -21.31
CA SER A 194 -19.72 -8.87 -21.25
C SER A 194 -18.66 -9.07 -20.17
N PRO A 195 -18.82 -10.07 -19.29
CA PRO A 195 -17.84 -10.33 -18.25
C PRO A 195 -16.45 -10.69 -18.81
N VAL A 196 -15.44 -10.38 -18.02
CA VAL A 196 -14.03 -10.67 -18.32
C VAL A 196 -13.75 -12.13 -18.02
N ARG A 197 -13.19 -12.84 -19.00
CA ARG A 197 -12.81 -14.24 -18.88
C ARG A 197 -11.33 -14.41 -18.56
N ALA A 198 -10.45 -13.68 -19.26
CA ALA A 198 -9.00 -13.78 -19.10
C ALA A 198 -8.28 -12.55 -19.64
N LEU A 199 -7.03 -12.36 -19.21
CA LEU A 199 -6.09 -11.37 -19.75
C LEU A 199 -5.01 -12.11 -20.54
N HIS A 200 -4.70 -11.62 -21.73
CA HIS A 200 -3.67 -12.16 -22.61
C HIS A 200 -2.57 -11.12 -22.85
N GLY A 201 -1.37 -11.63 -23.17
CA GLY A 201 -0.19 -10.81 -23.44
C GLY A 201 1.09 -11.59 -23.18
N GLU A 202 2.23 -10.95 -23.40
CA GLU A 202 3.55 -11.55 -23.20
C GLU A 202 4.16 -11.08 -21.86
N GLY A 203 4.55 -12.02 -21.01
CA GLY A 203 5.15 -11.71 -19.71
C GLY A 203 4.24 -10.84 -18.84
N ILE A 204 4.75 -9.69 -18.43
CA ILE A 204 4.05 -8.71 -17.59
C ILE A 204 3.19 -7.72 -18.39
N ASP A 205 3.27 -7.75 -19.72
CA ASP A 205 2.51 -6.86 -20.60
C ASP A 205 1.17 -7.50 -20.97
N ILE A 206 0.10 -6.68 -20.93
CA ILE A 206 -1.21 -7.04 -21.44
C ILE A 206 -1.34 -6.55 -22.89
N SER A 207 -1.89 -7.39 -23.77
CA SER A 207 -2.21 -7.03 -25.16
C SER A 207 -3.71 -6.99 -25.41
N GLU A 208 -4.48 -7.82 -24.73
CA GLU A 208 -5.92 -7.92 -24.91
C GLU A 208 -6.62 -8.58 -23.72
N ILE A 209 -7.90 -8.30 -23.61
CA ILE A 209 -8.83 -8.93 -22.67
C ILE A 209 -9.78 -9.84 -23.43
N GLU A 210 -9.93 -11.09 -23.00
CA GLU A 210 -10.94 -12.03 -23.49
C GLU A 210 -12.21 -11.88 -22.67
N LEU A 211 -13.34 -11.76 -23.36
CA LEU A 211 -14.66 -11.68 -22.78
C LEU A 211 -15.35 -13.06 -22.80
N GLU A 212 -16.37 -13.25 -21.95
CA GLU A 212 -17.11 -14.52 -21.90
C GLU A 212 -17.86 -14.83 -23.21
N ASP A 213 -18.19 -13.82 -24.01
CA ASP A 213 -18.81 -13.98 -25.34
C ASP A 213 -17.81 -14.32 -26.46
N GLY A 214 -16.50 -14.47 -26.11
CA GLY A 214 -15.43 -14.85 -27.02
C GLY A 214 -14.78 -13.69 -27.78
N ARG A 215 -15.22 -12.43 -27.56
CA ARG A 215 -14.54 -11.26 -28.13
C ARG A 215 -13.23 -11.02 -27.45
N LEU A 216 -12.25 -10.53 -28.22
CA LEU A 216 -10.96 -10.04 -27.74
C LEU A 216 -10.95 -8.50 -27.86
N VAL A 217 -10.67 -7.82 -26.76
CA VAL A 217 -10.62 -6.36 -26.69
C VAL A 217 -9.17 -5.93 -26.48
N PRO A 218 -8.56 -5.21 -27.43
CA PRO A 218 -7.18 -4.70 -27.27
C PRO A 218 -7.04 -3.83 -26.03
N LEU A 219 -5.98 -4.06 -25.25
CA LEU A 219 -5.73 -3.35 -24.01
C LEU A 219 -4.22 -3.26 -23.74
N ASN A 220 -3.75 -2.14 -23.19
CA ASN A 220 -2.34 -1.97 -22.80
C ASN A 220 -2.17 -1.88 -21.27
N ALA A 221 -3.20 -1.43 -20.55
CA ALA A 221 -3.22 -1.46 -19.10
C ALA A 221 -4.63 -1.65 -18.57
N LEU A 222 -4.77 -2.42 -17.48
CA LEU A 222 -6.01 -2.60 -16.75
C LEU A 222 -5.88 -1.99 -15.35
N TYR A 223 -6.71 -1.00 -15.04
CA TYR A 223 -6.80 -0.41 -13.72
C TYR A 223 -7.84 -1.14 -12.88
N ILE A 224 -7.44 -1.49 -11.66
CA ILE A 224 -8.32 -2.15 -10.69
C ILE A 224 -8.24 -1.44 -9.34
N GLY A 225 -9.36 -1.45 -8.61
CA GLY A 225 -9.44 -0.95 -7.25
C GLY A 225 -9.70 -2.09 -6.28
N PRO A 226 -8.70 -2.95 -5.98
CA PRO A 226 -8.90 -4.12 -5.15
C PRO A 226 -9.20 -3.73 -3.71
N ARG A 227 -9.96 -4.56 -3.00
CA ARG A 227 -10.02 -4.50 -1.55
C ARG A 227 -8.65 -4.85 -0.98
N ASN A 228 -8.38 -4.31 0.20
CA ASN A 228 -7.13 -4.59 0.88
C ASN A 228 -7.37 -4.94 2.34
N TRP A 229 -6.38 -5.58 2.95
CA TRP A 229 -6.36 -5.90 4.37
C TRP A 229 -5.03 -5.54 5.00
N LEU A 230 -5.07 -5.27 6.29
CA LEU A 230 -3.89 -5.03 7.12
C LEU A 230 -3.05 -6.31 7.24
N ASN A 231 -1.74 -6.22 7.06
CA ASN A 231 -0.82 -7.38 7.10
C ASN A 231 -0.62 -7.95 8.52
N SER A 232 -1.16 -7.32 9.55
CA SER A 232 -1.08 -7.78 10.94
C SER A 232 -2.32 -7.39 11.72
N GLN A 233 -2.71 -8.22 12.68
CA GLN A 233 -3.78 -7.96 13.63
C GLN A 233 -3.30 -7.29 14.93
N ILE A 234 -2.03 -6.90 15.01
CA ILE A 234 -1.45 -6.31 16.24
C ILE A 234 -2.19 -5.04 16.65
N ALA A 235 -2.64 -4.21 15.71
CA ALA A 235 -3.42 -3.03 16.03
C ALA A 235 -4.75 -3.39 16.73
N ASP A 236 -5.44 -4.42 16.26
CA ASP A 236 -6.67 -4.94 16.90
C ASP A 236 -6.35 -5.52 18.29
N THR A 237 -5.24 -6.25 18.44
CA THR A 237 -4.80 -6.84 19.72
C THR A 237 -4.59 -5.78 20.80
N PHE A 238 -4.03 -4.62 20.43
CA PHE A 238 -3.86 -3.49 21.34
C PHE A 238 -5.13 -2.63 21.49
N GLY A 239 -6.20 -2.89 20.74
CA GLY A 239 -7.44 -2.12 20.80
C GLY A 239 -7.34 -0.74 20.10
N CYS A 240 -6.48 -0.59 19.12
CA CYS A 240 -6.45 0.62 18.28
C CYS A 240 -7.78 0.76 17.54
N ALA A 241 -8.37 1.96 17.56
CA ALA A 241 -9.57 2.23 16.77
C ALA A 241 -9.26 2.17 15.26
N MET A 242 -10.26 1.72 14.49
CA MET A 242 -10.19 1.55 13.06
C MET A 242 -11.23 2.42 12.36
N ASP A 243 -10.89 2.92 11.17
CA ASP A 243 -11.83 3.53 10.23
C ASP A 243 -12.15 2.52 9.11
N GLU A 244 -13.44 2.39 8.78
CA GLU A 244 -13.88 1.58 7.64
C GLU A 244 -13.93 2.45 6.39
N LEU A 245 -13.12 2.10 5.38
CA LEU A 245 -13.07 2.78 4.09
C LEU A 245 -13.61 1.86 2.98
N PRO A 246 -13.99 2.40 1.81
CA PRO A 246 -14.58 1.59 0.73
C PRO A 246 -13.75 0.38 0.28
N LEU A 247 -12.41 0.47 0.38
CA LEU A 247 -11.51 -0.58 -0.09
C LEU A 247 -10.84 -1.37 1.04
N GLY A 248 -11.09 -1.03 2.31
CA GLY A 248 -10.50 -1.74 3.45
C GLY A 248 -10.46 -0.89 4.72
N ARG A 249 -9.93 -1.48 5.80
CA ARG A 249 -9.80 -0.82 7.10
C ARG A 249 -8.48 -0.05 7.20
N THR A 250 -8.49 1.06 7.93
CA THR A 250 -7.28 1.80 8.31
C THR A 250 -7.23 2.03 9.81
N ILE A 251 -6.02 2.13 10.37
CA ILE A 251 -5.83 2.47 11.77
C ILE A 251 -6.09 3.97 11.93
N GLN A 252 -7.01 4.32 12.85
CA GLN A 252 -7.30 5.70 13.16
C GLN A 252 -6.10 6.38 13.83
N THR A 253 -5.71 7.53 13.29
CA THR A 253 -4.59 8.32 13.82
C THR A 253 -4.90 9.81 13.79
N ASP A 254 -4.28 10.56 14.71
CA ASP A 254 -4.28 12.02 14.67
C ASP A 254 -3.25 12.59 13.66
N GLY A 255 -3.11 13.91 13.63
CA GLY A 255 -2.14 14.61 12.77
C GLY A 255 -0.67 14.30 13.08
N LEU A 256 -0.37 13.72 14.25
CA LEU A 256 0.95 13.28 14.68
C LEU A 256 1.17 11.77 14.50
N LYS A 257 0.23 11.10 13.85
CA LYS A 257 0.26 9.64 13.66
C LYS A 257 0.16 8.84 14.96
N THR A 258 -0.38 9.44 16.03
CA THR A 258 -0.69 8.76 17.27
C THR A 258 -2.00 8.00 17.08
N THR A 259 -2.05 6.73 17.50
CA THR A 259 -3.27 5.95 17.52
C THR A 259 -4.13 6.30 18.75
N THR A 260 -5.27 5.67 18.90
CA THR A 260 -6.11 5.83 20.12
C THR A 260 -5.49 5.18 21.36
N VAL A 261 -4.41 4.41 21.21
CA VAL A 261 -3.70 3.75 22.31
C VAL A 261 -2.41 4.50 22.64
N PRO A 262 -2.23 4.97 23.89
CA PRO A 262 -1.04 5.71 24.30
C PRO A 262 0.25 4.94 24.01
N GLY A 263 1.24 5.63 23.43
CA GLY A 263 2.56 5.04 23.11
C GLY A 263 2.60 4.23 21.81
N ILE A 264 1.47 4.07 21.11
CA ILE A 264 1.38 3.40 19.81
C ILE A 264 1.14 4.43 18.71
N PHE A 265 1.95 4.38 17.67
CA PHE A 265 1.88 5.19 16.46
C PHE A 265 1.66 4.30 15.24
N ALA A 266 1.07 4.83 14.17
CA ALA A 266 0.90 4.09 12.93
C ALA A 266 1.24 4.97 11.72
N ALA A 267 1.87 4.38 10.68
CA ALA A 267 2.36 5.13 9.53
C ALA A 267 2.27 4.32 8.23
N GLY A 268 2.11 5.03 7.13
CA GLY A 268 2.02 4.47 5.78
C GLY A 268 0.61 4.01 5.42
N ASP A 269 0.53 3.07 4.48
CA ASP A 269 -0.72 2.62 3.85
C ASP A 269 -1.80 2.14 4.85
N ILE A 270 -1.39 1.73 6.03
CA ILE A 270 -2.31 1.29 7.10
C ILE A 270 -3.10 2.42 7.76
N THR A 271 -2.82 3.69 7.43
CA THR A 271 -3.45 4.88 8.05
C THR A 271 -4.21 5.76 7.06
N ARG A 272 -4.38 5.31 5.81
CA ARG A 272 -5.00 6.13 4.76
C ARG A 272 -5.56 5.30 3.63
N GLY A 273 -6.53 5.86 2.90
CA GLY A 273 -7.13 5.20 1.73
C GLY A 273 -6.39 5.44 0.41
N ALA A 274 -5.57 6.51 0.33
CA ALA A 274 -4.74 6.80 -0.83
C ALA A 274 -3.27 6.50 -0.50
N HIS A 275 -2.59 5.78 -1.41
CA HIS A 275 -1.29 5.20 -1.15
C HIS A 275 -0.22 5.77 -2.09
N SER A 276 0.96 6.09 -1.56
CA SER A 276 2.17 6.39 -2.33
C SER A 276 3.43 6.24 -1.47
N VAL A 277 4.58 6.07 -2.12
CA VAL A 277 5.89 6.05 -1.44
C VAL A 277 6.13 7.37 -0.70
N ALA A 278 5.83 8.51 -1.34
CA ALA A 278 6.02 9.83 -0.75
C ALA A 278 5.22 10.01 0.55
N TRP A 279 3.96 9.62 0.56
CA TRP A 279 3.12 9.68 1.77
C TRP A 279 3.60 8.71 2.84
N SER A 280 4.00 7.51 2.48
CA SER A 280 4.53 6.53 3.43
C SER A 280 5.80 7.05 4.12
N VAL A 281 6.71 7.68 3.38
CA VAL A 281 7.92 8.31 3.93
C VAL A 281 7.54 9.45 4.87
N ALA A 282 6.64 10.36 4.46
CA ALA A 282 6.21 11.49 5.28
C ALA A 282 5.50 11.04 6.58
N ASP A 283 4.64 10.02 6.49
CA ASP A 283 4.00 9.43 7.67
C ASP A 283 5.02 8.82 8.63
N GLY A 284 6.05 8.14 8.11
CA GLY A 284 7.16 7.62 8.91
C GLY A 284 7.94 8.71 9.64
N VAL A 285 8.24 9.84 8.96
CA VAL A 285 8.84 11.03 9.59
C VAL A 285 7.97 11.51 10.75
N THR A 286 6.68 11.66 10.52
CA THR A 286 5.73 12.16 11.51
C THR A 286 5.65 11.23 12.72
N ALA A 287 5.44 9.94 12.49
CA ALA A 287 5.37 8.94 13.57
C ALA A 287 6.69 8.83 14.35
N GLY A 288 7.84 8.81 13.66
CA GLY A 288 9.16 8.73 14.29
C GLY A 288 9.47 9.95 15.16
N THR A 289 9.15 11.15 14.70
CA THR A 289 9.33 12.39 15.47
C THR A 289 8.37 12.48 16.65
N ALA A 290 7.10 12.07 16.47
CA ALA A 290 6.12 12.04 17.55
C ALA A 290 6.50 11.02 18.62
N ALA A 291 6.90 9.82 18.24
CA ALA A 291 7.40 8.79 19.15
C ALA A 291 8.63 9.28 19.93
N HIS A 292 9.59 9.93 19.23
CA HIS A 292 10.75 10.53 19.92
C HIS A 292 10.33 11.57 20.95
N ARG A 293 9.45 12.50 20.60
CA ARG A 293 8.96 13.54 21.53
C ARG A 293 8.30 12.95 22.75
N SER A 294 7.47 11.91 22.57
CA SER A 294 6.79 11.22 23.70
C SER A 294 7.74 10.46 24.64
N LEU A 295 9.00 10.24 24.24
CA LEU A 295 10.05 9.68 25.10
C LEU A 295 10.77 10.76 25.91
N VAL A 296 10.59 12.04 25.55
CA VAL A 296 11.25 13.19 26.17
C VAL A 296 10.30 13.93 27.13
N PHE A 297 9.04 14.06 26.73
CA PHE A 297 7.99 14.82 27.43
C PHE A 297 6.86 13.90 27.90
#